data_2bcac4ffe0a652a1ebfb72642b8e93f3
#
_entry.id   2bcac4ffe0a652a1ebfb72642b8e93f3
#
_cell.length_a   1.000
_cell.length_b   1.000
_cell.length_c   1.000
_cell.angle_alpha   90.00
_cell.angle_beta   90.00
_cell.angle_gamma   90.00
#
_symmetry.space_group_name_H-M   'P 1'
#
loop_
_entity.id
_entity.type
_entity.pdbx_description
1 polymer ?
#
loop_
_entity_poly.entity_id
_entity_poly.type
_entity_poly.pdbx_seq_one_letter_code
_entity_poly.pdbx_strand_id
1 'polypeptide(L)'
;LVIMIRNFIFSIFFFTGIIIISLIFLPAFFLPQKVVLFGGKLMGYWTGFCLKIFLSTKIIIKGRENILNNEKFFIAASHQSMFETFYLQTIFNSPVFILKKELLLIPIFGWYLKKIGSISIKRNKVTKDNLGFFQDISKIIKNSDRPLIIFPQGTRVLPNERPSFKKGASRIYEELKISCQPVAINSGYVWPKKGLKNSNKIITISILKPIIAGHSKDEFIKILENNIYKELNLLN
;
A
#
# COMPACT_ATOMS: atom_id res chain seq x y z
N LEU A 1 -17.41 -23.91 11.70
CA LEU A 1 -18.58 -23.34 11.05
C LEU A 1 -18.65 -21.81 11.26
N VAL A 2 -18.66 -21.28 12.50
CA VAL A 2 -18.77 -19.84 12.81
C VAL A 2 -17.72 -18.99 12.09
N ILE A 3 -16.45 -19.40 12.09
CA ILE A 3 -15.36 -18.68 11.40
C ILE A 3 -15.63 -18.60 9.89
N MET A 4 -16.10 -19.69 9.28
CA MET A 4 -16.40 -19.72 7.85
C MET A 4 -17.56 -18.78 7.50
N ILE A 5 -18.63 -18.78 8.28
CA ILE A 5 -19.78 -17.90 8.11
C ILE A 5 -19.35 -16.43 8.22
N ARG A 6 -18.59 -16.07 9.25
CA ARG A 6 -18.06 -14.69 9.42
C ARG A 6 -17.19 -14.25 8.22
N ASN A 7 -16.34 -15.14 7.73
CA ASN A 7 -15.51 -14.87 6.54
C ASN A 7 -16.34 -14.69 5.27
N PHE A 8 -17.38 -15.48 5.11
CA PHE A 8 -18.29 -15.39 3.98
C PHE A 8 -19.06 -14.05 4.01
N ILE A 9 -19.66 -13.71 5.15
CA ILE A 9 -20.38 -12.44 5.36
C ILE A 9 -19.42 -11.26 5.11
N PHE A 10 -18.23 -11.27 5.74
CA PHE A 10 -17.23 -10.25 5.51
C PHE A 10 -16.93 -10.09 4.00
N SER A 11 -16.73 -11.20 3.29
CA SER A 11 -16.36 -11.14 1.88
C SER A 11 -17.48 -10.56 1.02
N ILE A 12 -18.74 -10.97 1.26
CA ILE A 12 -19.89 -10.41 0.55
C ILE A 12 -19.95 -8.89 0.79
N PHE A 13 -20.01 -8.45 2.03
CA PHE A 13 -20.14 -7.02 2.34
C PHE A 13 -18.96 -6.21 1.84
N PHE A 14 -17.74 -6.72 2.02
CA PHE A 14 -16.54 -6.04 1.55
C PHE A 14 -16.58 -5.82 0.04
N PHE A 15 -16.77 -6.87 -0.75
CA PHE A 15 -16.75 -6.75 -2.21
C PHE A 15 -17.96 -5.99 -2.75
N THR A 16 -19.16 -6.21 -2.17
CA THR A 16 -20.35 -5.44 -2.57
C THR A 16 -20.16 -3.94 -2.32
N GLY A 17 -19.60 -3.55 -1.17
CA GLY A 17 -19.32 -2.14 -0.92
C GLY A 17 -18.27 -1.56 -1.86
N ILE A 18 -17.21 -2.30 -2.19
CA ILE A 18 -16.23 -1.86 -3.21
C ILE A 18 -16.89 -1.66 -4.57
N ILE A 19 -17.78 -2.58 -4.98
CA ILE A 19 -18.54 -2.47 -6.24
C ILE A 19 -19.45 -1.24 -6.20
N ILE A 20 -20.24 -1.08 -5.14
CA ILE A 20 -21.16 0.07 -4.99
C ILE A 20 -20.39 1.39 -5.05
N ILE A 21 -19.30 1.51 -4.29
CA ILE A 21 -18.44 2.72 -4.32
C ILE A 21 -17.91 2.93 -5.74
N SER A 22 -17.44 1.88 -6.41
CA SER A 22 -16.95 1.99 -7.79
C SER A 22 -18.04 2.49 -8.75
N LEU A 23 -19.28 2.00 -8.62
CA LEU A 23 -20.39 2.43 -9.47
C LEU A 23 -20.80 3.88 -9.19
N ILE A 24 -20.90 4.28 -7.91
CA ILE A 24 -21.23 5.67 -7.52
C ILE A 24 -20.18 6.65 -8.08
N PHE A 25 -18.91 6.25 -8.12
CA PHE A 25 -17.82 7.09 -8.62
C PHE A 25 -17.57 6.96 -10.13
N LEU A 26 -18.41 6.23 -10.91
CA LEU A 26 -18.27 6.19 -12.37
C LEU A 26 -18.28 7.58 -13.02
N PRO A 27 -19.18 8.52 -12.66
CA PRO A 27 -19.16 9.86 -13.23
C PRO A 27 -17.85 10.64 -12.94
N ALA A 28 -17.09 10.23 -11.89
CA ALA A 28 -15.83 10.86 -11.53
C ALA A 28 -14.73 10.70 -12.61
N PHE A 29 -14.93 9.84 -13.62
CA PHE A 29 -14.02 9.78 -14.77
C PHE A 29 -14.00 11.10 -15.56
N PHE A 30 -15.10 11.83 -15.57
CA PHE A 30 -15.23 13.14 -16.22
C PHE A 30 -14.90 14.31 -15.29
N LEU A 31 -14.67 14.04 -14.01
CA LEU A 31 -14.39 15.03 -12.97
C LEU A 31 -12.88 15.11 -12.66
N PRO A 32 -12.44 16.16 -11.93
CA PRO A 32 -11.06 16.27 -11.48
C PRO A 32 -10.60 15.03 -10.68
N GLN A 33 -9.32 14.68 -10.80
CA GLN A 33 -8.71 13.52 -10.15
C GLN A 33 -9.00 13.45 -8.64
N LYS A 34 -9.13 14.58 -7.96
CA LYS A 34 -9.44 14.68 -6.52
C LYS A 34 -10.71 13.91 -6.13
N VAL A 35 -11.72 13.89 -7.01
CA VAL A 35 -12.98 13.16 -6.76
C VAL A 35 -12.76 11.65 -6.74
N VAL A 36 -11.97 11.14 -7.69
CA VAL A 36 -11.61 9.70 -7.73
C VAL A 36 -10.75 9.31 -6.54
N LEU A 37 -9.81 10.18 -6.13
CA LEU A 37 -8.99 9.96 -4.94
C LEU A 37 -9.83 9.90 -3.66
N PHE A 38 -10.89 10.71 -3.57
CA PHE A 38 -11.84 10.62 -2.47
C PHE A 38 -12.57 9.27 -2.46
N GLY A 39 -13.03 8.77 -3.61
CA GLY A 39 -13.59 7.42 -3.75
C GLY A 39 -12.63 6.34 -3.24
N GLY A 40 -11.34 6.46 -3.56
CA GLY A 40 -10.31 5.57 -3.03
C GLY A 40 -10.19 5.61 -1.50
N LYS A 41 -10.20 6.81 -0.90
CA LYS A 41 -10.23 6.95 0.58
C LYS A 41 -11.48 6.31 1.19
N LEU A 42 -12.63 6.47 0.54
CA LEU A 42 -13.88 5.84 0.99
C LEU A 42 -13.78 4.30 0.99
N MET A 43 -13.16 3.71 -0.05
CA MET A 43 -12.87 2.27 -0.06
C MET A 43 -11.96 1.84 1.11
N GLY A 44 -11.00 2.68 1.48
CA GLY A 44 -10.15 2.46 2.66
C GLY A 44 -10.93 2.47 3.97
N TYR A 45 -11.80 3.46 4.17
CA TYR A 45 -12.69 3.53 5.35
C TYR A 45 -13.67 2.36 5.38
N TRP A 46 -14.24 1.99 4.24
CA TRP A 46 -15.09 0.81 4.10
C TRP A 46 -14.37 -0.47 4.50
N THR A 47 -13.12 -0.62 4.08
CA THR A 47 -12.27 -1.75 4.48
C THR A 47 -12.12 -1.84 5.99
N GLY A 48 -11.80 -0.72 6.64
CA GLY A 48 -11.69 -0.64 8.10
C GLY A 48 -13.01 -0.95 8.81
N PHE A 49 -14.14 -0.43 8.30
CA PHE A 49 -15.47 -0.70 8.81
C PHE A 49 -15.81 -2.20 8.74
N CYS A 50 -15.62 -2.85 7.59
CA CYS A 50 -15.87 -4.28 7.43
C CYS A 50 -15.03 -5.14 8.38
N LEU A 51 -13.74 -4.82 8.53
CA LEU A 51 -12.86 -5.52 9.47
C LEU A 51 -13.35 -5.38 10.92
N LYS A 52 -13.76 -4.17 11.31
CA LYS A 52 -14.25 -3.91 12.66
C LYS A 52 -15.56 -4.67 12.94
N ILE A 53 -16.53 -4.58 12.04
CA ILE A 53 -17.89 -5.13 12.27
C ILE A 53 -17.91 -6.66 12.16
N PHE A 54 -17.38 -7.21 11.07
CA PHE A 54 -17.51 -8.63 10.78
C PHE A 54 -16.41 -9.50 11.40
N LEU A 55 -15.21 -8.94 11.61
CA LEU A 55 -14.08 -9.68 12.16
C LEU A 55 -13.66 -9.20 13.56
N SER A 56 -14.36 -8.21 14.13
CA SER A 56 -14.01 -7.61 15.44
C SER A 56 -12.52 -7.20 15.50
N THR A 57 -12.00 -6.68 14.37
CA THR A 57 -10.61 -6.27 14.24
C THR A 57 -10.44 -4.84 14.73
N LYS A 58 -9.46 -4.62 15.62
CA LYS A 58 -9.01 -3.28 16.00
C LYS A 58 -7.84 -2.86 15.10
N ILE A 59 -7.87 -1.64 14.61
CA ILE A 59 -6.76 -1.05 13.83
C ILE A 59 -6.10 0.01 14.70
N ILE A 60 -4.79 -0.13 14.90
CA ILE A 60 -3.96 0.80 15.68
C ILE A 60 -2.92 1.41 14.75
N ILE A 61 -2.78 2.72 14.80
CA ILE A 61 -1.75 3.46 14.06
C ILE A 61 -0.79 4.06 15.08
N LYS A 62 0.48 3.70 14.97
CA LYS A 62 1.58 4.22 15.82
C LYS A 62 2.51 5.09 14.99
N GLY A 63 3.14 6.06 15.60
CA GLY A 63 4.19 6.87 14.98
C GLY A 63 3.67 7.86 13.93
N ARG A 64 2.45 8.39 14.06
CA ARG A 64 1.92 9.42 13.15
C ARG A 64 2.79 10.68 13.12
N GLU A 65 3.42 10.99 14.24
CA GLU A 65 4.37 12.09 14.42
C GLU A 65 5.63 11.95 13.56
N ASN A 66 5.95 10.75 13.11
CA ASN A 66 7.10 10.47 12.24
C ASN A 66 6.83 10.79 10.76
N ILE A 67 5.57 11.10 10.37
CA ILE A 67 5.25 11.37 8.96
C ILE A 67 5.95 12.66 8.53
N LEU A 68 6.73 12.56 7.45
CA LEU A 68 7.36 13.70 6.82
C LEU A 68 6.32 14.66 6.22
N ASN A 69 6.36 15.94 6.60
CA ASN A 69 5.35 16.91 6.17
C ASN A 69 5.90 17.99 5.23
N ASN A 70 7.20 18.34 5.33
CA ASN A 70 7.77 19.50 4.66
C ASN A 70 8.70 19.15 3.49
N GLU A 71 8.77 17.89 3.11
CA GLU A 71 9.60 17.43 2.01
C GLU A 71 8.93 16.32 1.21
N LYS A 72 9.39 16.11 -0.01
CA LYS A 72 8.95 14.98 -0.84
C LYS A 72 9.60 13.71 -0.34
N PHE A 73 8.80 12.66 -0.18
CA PHE A 73 9.25 11.35 0.28
C PHE A 73 8.49 10.23 -0.44
N PHE A 74 9.01 9.03 -0.34
CA PHE A 74 8.27 7.84 -0.70
C PHE A 74 8.06 6.93 0.50
N ILE A 75 7.02 6.12 0.45
CA ILE A 75 6.64 5.18 1.49
C ILE A 75 7.11 3.79 1.09
N ALA A 76 7.84 3.12 1.98
CA ALA A 76 8.18 1.70 1.84
C ALA A 76 7.45 0.90 2.93
N ALA A 77 6.38 0.19 2.55
CA ALA A 77 5.55 -0.54 3.49
C ALA A 77 5.72 -2.05 3.37
N SER A 78 5.65 -2.77 4.49
CA SER A 78 5.53 -4.23 4.47
C SER A 78 4.21 -4.65 3.79
N HIS A 79 4.20 -5.82 3.15
CA HIS A 79 3.04 -6.28 2.38
C HIS A 79 2.65 -7.70 2.74
N GLN A 80 1.59 -7.85 3.52
CA GLN A 80 1.09 -9.15 3.98
C GLN A 80 -0.35 -9.43 3.52
N SER A 81 -1.12 -8.37 3.19
CA SER A 81 -2.54 -8.45 2.93
C SER A 81 -3.00 -7.57 1.75
N MET A 82 -4.25 -7.69 1.34
CA MET A 82 -4.93 -6.68 0.53
C MET A 82 -5.26 -5.40 1.32
N PHE A 83 -5.31 -5.49 2.62
CA PHE A 83 -5.65 -4.39 3.52
C PHE A 83 -4.83 -3.13 3.23
N GLU A 84 -3.51 -3.27 3.09
CA GLU A 84 -2.60 -2.13 2.90
C GLU A 84 -2.95 -1.31 1.65
N THR A 85 -3.35 -1.97 0.57
CA THR A 85 -3.66 -1.30 -0.69
C THR A 85 -4.90 -0.41 -0.63
N PHE A 86 -5.83 -0.73 0.26
CA PHE A 86 -7.02 0.09 0.51
C PHE A 86 -6.81 1.08 1.66
N TYR A 87 -6.21 0.65 2.76
CA TYR A 87 -6.23 1.42 4.00
C TYR A 87 -5.16 2.51 4.07
N LEU A 88 -3.97 2.31 3.50
CA LEU A 88 -2.88 3.30 3.59
C LEU A 88 -3.20 4.64 2.95
N GLN A 89 -4.11 4.69 1.98
CA GLN A 89 -4.56 5.95 1.39
C GLN A 89 -5.44 6.80 2.33
N THR A 90 -5.90 6.25 3.45
CA THR A 90 -6.61 7.00 4.50
C THR A 90 -5.66 7.67 5.48
N ILE A 91 -4.42 7.20 5.56
CA ILE A 91 -3.39 7.68 6.49
C ILE A 91 -2.50 8.72 5.80
N PHE A 92 -2.02 8.38 4.62
CA PHE A 92 -1.19 9.26 3.80
C PHE A 92 -2.06 10.01 2.77
N ASN A 93 -1.54 11.11 2.25
CA ASN A 93 -2.29 11.94 1.29
C ASN A 93 -2.48 11.22 -0.06
N SER A 94 -3.37 10.24 -0.12
CA SER A 94 -3.72 9.47 -1.33
C SER A 94 -2.48 9.07 -2.14
N PRO A 95 -1.59 8.20 -1.62
CA PRO A 95 -0.30 7.91 -2.23
C PRO A 95 -0.45 7.35 -3.65
N VAL A 96 0.57 7.56 -4.47
CA VAL A 96 0.67 6.96 -5.80
C VAL A 96 1.20 5.54 -5.66
N PHE A 97 0.41 4.54 -6.04
CA PHE A 97 0.78 3.14 -5.94
C PHE A 97 1.60 2.66 -7.12
N ILE A 98 2.69 1.94 -6.84
CA ILE A 98 3.37 1.11 -7.84
C ILE A 98 2.71 -0.28 -7.82
N LEU A 99 2.14 -0.67 -8.95
CA LEU A 99 1.32 -1.87 -9.05
C LEU A 99 1.70 -2.76 -10.25
N LYS A 100 1.17 -3.98 -10.26
CA LYS A 100 1.30 -4.90 -11.39
C LYS A 100 0.52 -4.38 -12.61
N LYS A 101 1.14 -4.45 -13.81
CA LYS A 101 0.51 -4.01 -15.07
C LYS A 101 -0.84 -4.71 -15.34
N GLU A 102 -0.95 -5.98 -14.95
CA GLU A 102 -2.15 -6.79 -15.14
C GLU A 102 -3.38 -6.24 -14.40
N LEU A 103 -3.18 -5.50 -13.30
CA LEU A 103 -4.29 -4.86 -12.57
C LEU A 103 -4.99 -3.76 -13.38
N LEU A 104 -4.28 -3.16 -14.34
CA LEU A 104 -4.87 -2.16 -15.25
C LEU A 104 -5.82 -2.77 -16.28
N LEU A 105 -5.83 -4.09 -16.43
CA LEU A 105 -6.73 -4.82 -17.36
C LEU A 105 -8.07 -5.17 -16.73
N ILE A 106 -8.21 -5.02 -15.40
CA ILE A 106 -9.47 -5.28 -14.71
C ILE A 106 -10.47 -4.19 -15.08
N PRO A 107 -11.62 -4.52 -15.68
CA PRO A 107 -12.63 -3.53 -16.06
C PRO A 107 -13.03 -2.64 -14.90
N ILE A 108 -13.30 -1.36 -15.16
CA ILE A 108 -13.63 -0.32 -14.19
C ILE A 108 -12.47 -0.06 -13.22
N PHE A 109 -12.01 -1.07 -12.48
CA PHE A 109 -10.93 -0.93 -11.49
C PHE A 109 -9.62 -0.45 -12.13
N GLY A 110 -9.22 -1.02 -13.27
CA GLY A 110 -8.04 -0.57 -14.01
C GLY A 110 -8.14 0.87 -14.51
N TRP A 111 -9.34 1.32 -14.85
CA TRP A 111 -9.59 2.72 -15.23
C TRP A 111 -9.39 3.66 -14.04
N TYR A 112 -9.90 3.28 -12.85
CA TYR A 112 -9.63 4.04 -11.62
C TYR A 112 -8.13 4.13 -11.33
N LEU A 113 -7.41 3.02 -11.42
CA LEU A 113 -5.97 2.99 -11.19
C LEU A 113 -5.21 3.93 -12.14
N LYS A 114 -5.61 3.99 -13.43
CA LYS A 114 -5.07 4.94 -14.40
C LYS A 114 -5.44 6.39 -14.03
N LYS A 115 -6.70 6.66 -13.73
CA LYS A 115 -7.18 8.01 -13.41
C LYS A 115 -6.54 8.58 -12.15
N ILE A 116 -6.26 7.75 -11.14
CA ILE A 116 -5.54 8.19 -9.93
C ILE A 116 -4.02 8.32 -10.13
N GLY A 117 -3.51 8.00 -11.32
CA GLY A 117 -2.09 8.16 -11.65
C GLY A 117 -1.20 7.04 -11.06
N SER A 118 -1.73 5.84 -10.87
CA SER A 118 -0.92 4.70 -10.43
C SER A 118 0.13 4.32 -11.48
N ILE A 119 1.31 3.92 -11.01
CA ILE A 119 2.41 3.51 -11.87
C ILE A 119 2.43 1.99 -12.00
N SER A 120 2.43 1.48 -13.23
CA SER A 120 2.46 0.04 -13.45
C SER A 120 3.85 -0.46 -13.81
N ILE A 121 4.19 -1.63 -13.30
CA ILE A 121 5.45 -2.31 -13.61
C ILE A 121 5.21 -3.77 -14.03
N LYS A 122 5.91 -4.21 -15.07
CA LYS A 122 6.04 -5.65 -15.37
C LYS A 122 7.11 -6.25 -14.47
N ARG A 123 6.71 -7.08 -13.54
CA ARG A 123 7.65 -7.77 -12.62
C ARG A 123 8.39 -8.88 -13.36
N ASN A 124 9.64 -9.12 -12.96
CA ASN A 124 10.50 -10.22 -13.46
C ASN A 124 10.98 -10.12 -14.92
N LYS A 125 10.86 -8.97 -15.56
CA LYS A 125 11.47 -8.74 -16.88
C LYS A 125 12.19 -7.40 -16.90
N VAL A 126 13.45 -7.42 -17.33
CA VAL A 126 14.14 -6.19 -17.78
C VAL A 126 13.63 -5.95 -19.19
N THR A 127 12.57 -5.19 -19.33
CA THR A 127 11.98 -4.86 -20.64
C THR A 127 12.18 -3.39 -20.94
N LYS A 128 12.20 -3.04 -22.23
CA LYS A 128 12.18 -1.63 -22.69
C LYS A 128 11.03 -0.84 -22.03
N ASP A 129 9.91 -1.50 -21.68
CA ASP A 129 8.78 -0.91 -20.95
C ASP A 129 9.17 -0.39 -19.55
N ASN A 130 10.25 -0.88 -18.95
CA ASN A 130 10.72 -0.43 -17.63
C ASN A 130 11.81 0.66 -17.73
N LEU A 131 12.29 1.00 -18.91
CA LEU A 131 13.29 2.07 -19.07
C LEU A 131 12.70 3.45 -18.75
N GLY A 132 11.43 3.70 -19.10
CA GLY A 132 10.71 4.92 -18.76
C GLY A 132 10.20 4.99 -17.31
N PHE A 133 10.26 3.89 -16.56
CA PHE A 133 9.67 3.78 -15.23
C PHE A 133 10.18 4.85 -14.25
N PHE A 134 11.49 5.07 -14.19
CA PHE A 134 12.06 6.10 -13.31
C PHE A 134 11.76 7.52 -13.77
N GLN A 135 11.66 7.74 -15.08
CA GLN A 135 11.25 9.02 -15.65
C GLN A 135 9.80 9.33 -15.29
N ASP A 136 8.91 8.34 -15.38
CA ASP A 136 7.50 8.47 -14.98
C ASP A 136 7.37 8.77 -13.49
N ILE A 137 8.10 8.05 -12.63
CA ILE A 137 8.15 8.30 -11.19
C ILE A 137 8.65 9.73 -10.92
N SER A 138 9.78 10.12 -11.52
CA SER A 138 10.36 11.45 -11.32
C SER A 138 9.37 12.56 -11.74
N LYS A 139 8.69 12.40 -12.87
CA LYS A 139 7.67 13.33 -13.36
C LYS A 139 6.49 13.44 -12.39
N ILE A 140 6.00 12.30 -11.87
CA ILE A 140 4.87 12.27 -10.92
C ILE A 140 5.27 12.95 -9.61
N ILE A 141 6.43 12.64 -9.05
CA ILE A 141 6.91 13.23 -7.80
C ILE A 141 7.16 14.73 -7.95
N LYS A 142 7.67 15.19 -9.11
CA LYS A 142 7.87 16.62 -9.36
C LYS A 142 6.54 17.38 -9.40
N ASN A 143 5.52 16.80 -10.00
CA ASN A 143 4.23 17.44 -10.31
C ASN A 143 3.12 17.16 -9.31
N SER A 144 3.39 16.43 -8.23
CA SER A 144 2.39 16.04 -7.23
C SER A 144 2.97 16.09 -5.82
N ASP A 145 2.14 16.54 -4.87
CA ASP A 145 2.46 16.48 -3.43
C ASP A 145 2.08 15.12 -2.79
N ARG A 146 1.68 14.18 -3.62
CA ARG A 146 1.30 12.83 -3.19
C ARG A 146 2.54 11.95 -3.08
N PRO A 147 2.78 11.32 -1.92
CA PRO A 147 3.92 10.41 -1.79
C PRO A 147 3.74 9.17 -2.67
N LEU A 148 4.85 8.65 -3.17
CA LEU A 148 4.87 7.35 -3.83
C LEU A 148 4.82 6.25 -2.77
N ILE A 149 4.15 5.12 -3.04
CA ILE A 149 4.20 3.95 -2.18
C ILE A 149 4.70 2.70 -2.92
N ILE A 150 5.63 2.01 -2.28
CA ILE A 150 6.18 0.74 -2.76
C ILE A 150 6.12 -0.31 -1.66
N PHE A 151 5.95 -1.55 -2.08
CA PHE A 151 6.06 -2.73 -1.23
C PHE A 151 7.39 -3.46 -1.55
N PRO A 152 8.45 -3.27 -0.75
CA PRO A 152 9.80 -3.71 -1.13
C PRO A 152 9.95 -5.23 -1.21
N GLN A 153 9.08 -6.02 -0.57
CA GLN A 153 9.03 -7.47 -0.73
C GLN A 153 8.62 -7.92 -2.14
N GLY A 154 8.00 -7.03 -2.94
CA GLY A 154 7.56 -7.28 -4.31
C GLY A 154 6.32 -8.16 -4.44
N THR A 155 5.87 -8.80 -3.38
CA THR A 155 4.63 -9.59 -3.30
C THR A 155 4.15 -9.64 -1.86
N ARG A 156 2.91 -10.07 -1.63
CA ARG A 156 2.42 -10.37 -0.28
C ARG A 156 3.16 -11.58 0.28
N VAL A 157 3.65 -11.46 1.51
CA VAL A 157 4.37 -12.50 2.26
C VAL A 157 3.57 -12.97 3.45
N LEU A 158 3.86 -14.17 3.96
CA LEU A 158 3.25 -14.64 5.20
C LEU A 158 3.81 -13.84 6.40
N PRO A 159 3.05 -13.71 7.50
CA PRO A 159 3.47 -12.93 8.67
C PRO A 159 4.86 -13.26 9.22
N ASN A 160 5.26 -14.51 9.16
CA ASN A 160 6.55 -14.99 9.68
C ASN A 160 7.67 -15.03 8.63
N GLU A 161 7.37 -14.72 7.37
CA GLU A 161 8.39 -14.67 6.31
C GLU A 161 9.13 -13.34 6.31
N ARG A 162 10.45 -13.40 6.11
CA ARG A 162 11.35 -12.23 6.05
C ARG A 162 12.24 -12.30 4.80
N PRO A 163 11.64 -12.32 3.58
CA PRO A 163 12.45 -12.36 2.36
C PRO A 163 13.21 -11.04 2.20
N SER A 164 14.41 -11.11 1.64
CA SER A 164 15.20 -9.93 1.30
C SER A 164 14.43 -8.99 0.37
N PHE A 165 14.55 -7.69 0.63
CA PHE A 165 13.87 -6.66 -0.14
C PHE A 165 14.40 -6.57 -1.58
N LYS A 166 13.50 -6.32 -2.51
CA LYS A 166 13.83 -6.14 -3.93
C LYS A 166 14.51 -4.78 -4.15
N LYS A 167 15.47 -4.75 -5.07
CA LYS A 167 16.26 -3.55 -5.42
C LYS A 167 15.45 -2.33 -5.91
N GLY A 168 14.13 -2.49 -6.10
CA GLY A 168 13.26 -1.39 -6.55
C GLY A 168 13.24 -0.21 -5.58
N ALA A 169 13.18 -0.46 -4.27
CA ALA A 169 13.16 0.59 -3.26
C ALA A 169 14.50 1.36 -3.21
N SER A 170 15.64 0.64 -3.26
CA SER A 170 16.95 1.29 -3.24
C SER A 170 17.23 2.10 -4.51
N ARG A 171 16.74 1.64 -5.66
CA ARG A 171 16.83 2.41 -6.90
C ARG A 171 15.98 3.70 -6.85
N ILE A 172 14.76 3.64 -6.34
CA ILE A 172 13.92 4.84 -6.16
C ILE A 172 14.63 5.84 -5.25
N TYR A 173 15.18 5.38 -4.13
CA TYR A 173 15.91 6.21 -3.18
C TYR A 173 17.13 6.91 -3.82
N GLU A 174 17.97 6.17 -4.54
CA GLU A 174 19.17 6.65 -5.20
C GLU A 174 18.86 7.62 -6.36
N GLU A 175 17.91 7.25 -7.24
CA GLU A 175 17.59 8.03 -8.46
C GLU A 175 16.85 9.33 -8.13
N LEU A 176 15.97 9.31 -7.14
CA LEU A 176 15.16 10.48 -6.80
C LEU A 176 15.77 11.35 -5.72
N LYS A 177 16.75 10.85 -4.98
CA LYS A 177 17.40 11.53 -3.87
C LYS A 177 16.40 12.11 -2.86
N ILE A 178 15.35 11.34 -2.54
CA ILE A 178 14.30 11.71 -1.60
C ILE A 178 14.30 10.77 -0.41
N SER A 179 13.84 11.28 0.73
CA SER A 179 13.71 10.51 1.97
C SER A 179 12.69 9.37 1.84
N CYS A 180 12.86 8.32 2.62
CA CYS A 180 11.96 7.17 2.68
C CYS A 180 11.23 7.13 4.02
N GLN A 181 9.91 6.95 4.00
CA GLN A 181 9.08 6.69 5.16
C GLN A 181 8.81 5.18 5.30
N PRO A 182 9.51 4.45 6.19
CA PRO A 182 9.26 3.04 6.41
C PRO A 182 7.95 2.83 7.19
N VAL A 183 7.19 1.78 6.82
CA VAL A 183 5.95 1.39 7.51
C VAL A 183 5.91 -0.12 7.70
N ALA A 184 5.78 -0.55 8.95
CA ALA A 184 5.60 -1.95 9.30
C ALA A 184 4.12 -2.22 9.60
N ILE A 185 3.56 -3.31 9.03
CA ILE A 185 2.13 -3.64 9.16
C ILE A 185 2.00 -5.15 9.35
N ASN A 186 1.33 -5.57 10.42
CA ASN A 186 1.10 -6.98 10.74
C ASN A 186 -0.26 -7.53 10.27
N SER A 187 -0.81 -6.97 9.22
CA SER A 187 -2.15 -7.29 8.70
C SER A 187 -2.36 -8.74 8.28
N GLY A 188 -1.29 -9.46 7.95
CA GLY A 188 -1.36 -10.86 7.54
C GLY A 188 -1.88 -11.81 8.63
N TYR A 189 -1.79 -11.42 9.91
CA TYR A 189 -2.37 -12.17 11.03
C TYR A 189 -3.89 -12.09 11.07
N VAL A 190 -4.47 -11.04 10.46
CA VAL A 190 -5.93 -10.85 10.34
C VAL A 190 -6.41 -11.30 8.97
N TRP A 191 -5.78 -10.80 7.93
CA TRP A 191 -6.18 -11.04 6.56
C TRP A 191 -5.00 -11.59 5.73
N PRO A 192 -4.71 -12.89 5.86
CA PRO A 192 -3.58 -13.51 5.18
C PRO A 192 -3.74 -13.51 3.66
N LYS A 193 -2.64 -13.68 2.94
CA LYS A 193 -2.59 -13.81 1.48
C LYS A 193 -3.44 -14.98 0.97
N LYS A 194 -3.51 -16.07 1.73
CA LYS A 194 -4.30 -17.28 1.46
C LYS A 194 -5.01 -17.73 2.72
N GLY A 195 -6.13 -18.42 2.59
CA GLY A 195 -6.89 -18.96 3.69
C GLY A 195 -7.93 -18.00 4.28
N LEU A 196 -8.49 -18.38 5.41
CA LEU A 196 -9.51 -17.63 6.10
C LEU A 196 -8.91 -16.44 6.87
N LYS A 197 -9.70 -15.40 7.01
CA LYS A 197 -9.36 -14.25 7.85
C LYS A 197 -9.61 -14.59 9.31
N ASN A 198 -8.77 -14.08 10.20
CA ASN A 198 -8.87 -14.28 11.63
C ASN A 198 -9.63 -13.15 12.30
N SER A 199 -10.52 -13.52 13.22
CA SER A 199 -11.31 -12.56 14.01
C SER A 199 -10.63 -12.23 15.33
N ASN A 200 -11.09 -11.14 15.98
CA ASN A 200 -10.66 -10.72 17.32
C ASN A 200 -9.14 -10.48 17.41
N LYS A 201 -8.56 -9.95 16.33
CA LYS A 201 -7.14 -9.63 16.23
C LYS A 201 -6.93 -8.13 16.03
N ILE A 202 -5.68 -7.72 16.21
CA ILE A 202 -5.28 -6.33 16.04
C ILE A 202 -4.43 -6.22 14.79
N ILE A 203 -4.74 -5.24 13.93
CA ILE A 203 -3.82 -4.76 12.90
C ILE A 203 -3.11 -3.53 13.46
N THR A 204 -1.81 -3.58 13.54
CA THR A 204 -0.99 -2.42 13.87
C THR A 204 -0.28 -1.93 12.62
N ILE A 205 -0.39 -0.63 12.36
CA ILE A 205 0.35 0.11 11.35
C ILE A 205 1.35 0.98 12.10
N SER A 206 2.62 0.61 12.03
CA SER A 206 3.71 1.34 12.69
C SER A 206 4.46 2.18 11.66
N ILE A 207 4.38 3.50 11.79
CA ILE A 207 5.08 4.47 10.96
C ILE A 207 6.40 4.76 11.66
N LEU A 208 7.50 4.30 11.05
CA LEU A 208 8.83 4.35 11.66
C LEU A 208 9.49 5.71 11.39
N LYS A 209 10.59 5.99 12.06
CA LYS A 209 11.39 7.17 11.76
C LYS A 209 11.84 7.15 10.29
N PRO A 210 11.79 8.29 9.59
CA PRO A 210 12.19 8.35 8.19
C PRO A 210 13.69 8.07 8.03
N ILE A 211 14.03 7.47 6.89
CA ILE A 211 15.41 7.34 6.43
C ILE A 211 15.65 8.50 5.48
N ILE A 212 16.46 9.45 5.94
CA ILE A 212 16.76 10.68 5.20
C ILE A 212 17.63 10.37 3.99
N ALA A 213 17.46 11.14 2.89
CA ALA A 213 18.30 11.00 1.69
C ALA A 213 19.79 11.21 2.01
N GLY A 214 20.68 10.46 1.31
CA GLY A 214 22.13 10.60 1.44
C GLY A 214 22.89 9.31 1.68
N HIS A 215 22.24 8.22 2.06
CA HIS A 215 22.89 6.90 2.12
C HIS A 215 23.14 6.32 0.73
N SER A 216 24.12 5.42 0.64
CA SER A 216 24.27 4.57 -0.56
C SER A 216 23.06 3.61 -0.69
N LYS A 217 22.80 3.14 -1.92
CA LYS A 217 21.67 2.20 -2.15
C LYS A 217 21.77 0.91 -1.35
N ASP A 218 22.99 0.41 -1.14
CA ASP A 218 23.23 -0.86 -0.43
C ASP A 218 23.12 -0.68 1.08
N GLU A 219 23.49 0.47 1.61
CA GLU A 219 23.28 0.84 3.00
C GLU A 219 21.79 1.09 3.27
N PHE A 220 21.14 1.89 2.43
CA PHE A 220 19.72 2.20 2.55
C PHE A 220 18.85 0.94 2.62
N ILE A 221 19.06 -0.03 1.69
CA ILE A 221 18.19 -1.22 1.67
C ILE A 221 18.37 -2.08 2.91
N LYS A 222 19.59 -2.14 3.48
CA LYS A 222 19.86 -2.84 4.75
C LYS A 222 19.19 -2.16 5.93
N ILE A 223 19.28 -0.83 6.02
CA ILE A 223 18.60 -0.03 7.07
C ILE A 223 17.09 -0.24 6.98
N LEU A 224 16.52 -0.11 5.78
CA LEU A 224 15.09 -0.25 5.54
C LEU A 224 14.58 -1.65 5.94
N GLU A 225 15.27 -2.70 5.50
CA GLU A 225 14.93 -4.09 5.77
C GLU A 225 14.99 -4.38 7.28
N ASN A 226 16.08 -3.97 7.93
CA ASN A 226 16.27 -4.14 9.36
C ASN A 226 15.19 -3.42 10.18
N ASN A 227 14.90 -2.15 9.84
CA ASN A 227 13.91 -1.35 10.58
C ASN A 227 12.51 -1.96 10.48
N ILE A 228 12.08 -2.33 9.27
CA ILE A 228 10.75 -2.92 9.07
C ILE A 228 10.64 -4.30 9.73
N TYR A 229 11.64 -5.15 9.60
CA TYR A 229 11.57 -6.51 10.15
C TYR A 229 11.74 -6.54 11.66
N LYS A 230 12.57 -5.68 12.23
CA LYS A 230 12.67 -5.50 13.68
C LYS A 230 11.32 -5.08 14.28
N GLU A 231 10.66 -4.09 13.68
CA GLU A 231 9.35 -3.65 14.14
C GLU A 231 8.29 -4.74 13.99
N LEU A 232 8.24 -5.45 12.83
CA LEU A 232 7.32 -6.57 12.64
C LEU A 232 7.48 -7.67 13.70
N ASN A 233 8.69 -7.90 14.20
CA ASN A 233 8.91 -8.88 15.28
C ASN A 233 8.34 -8.40 16.62
N LEU A 234 8.23 -7.08 16.83
CA LEU A 234 7.61 -6.50 18.04
C LEU A 234 6.07 -6.42 17.95
N LEU A 235 5.52 -6.52 16.74
CA LEU A 235 4.07 -6.45 16.50
C LEU A 235 3.36 -7.82 16.54
N ASN A 236 4.11 -8.89 16.75
CA ASN A 236 3.61 -10.27 16.75
C ASN A 236 3.13 -10.72 18.12
#